data_7ddfcba48efeef3a8051bbcb0fad8113
#
_entry.id   7ddfcba48efeef3a8051bbcb0fad8113
#
_cell.length_a   1.000
_cell.length_b   1.000
_cell.length_c   1.000
_cell.angle_alpha   90.00
_cell.angle_beta   90.00
_cell.angle_gamma   90.00
#
_symmetry.space_group_name_H-M   'P 1'
#
loop_
_entity.id
_entity.type
_entity.pdbx_description
1 polymer ?
#
loop_
_entity_poly.entity_id
_entity_poly.type
_entity_poly.pdbx_seq_one_letter_code
_entity_poly.pdbx_strand_id
1 'polypeptide(L)'
;IITAHWDGYSGNTNNFYFYDDPTSGRIHFIAHGTDGTFAPPRRLFEGMPAPRSINAAGLLARRLYLHPEGQARYLDRLIQLLDTHWDPTALNARIDAMTTVFADAVLPRMRAEFEEGLGEIRAFIEEHGGLIRAEVSFGPAEWSFPLRGNLCIAQRGSVQGTFRTTWGTHPAPNVFETGTGGG
;
A
#
# COMPACT_ATOMS: atom_id res chain seq x y z
N ILE A 1 2.34 -3.49 2.41
CA ILE A 1 3.66 -3.99 2.78
C ILE A 1 3.68 -5.51 2.71
N ILE A 2 2.90 -6.21 3.51
CA ILE A 2 2.91 -7.68 3.57
C ILE A 2 2.67 -8.32 2.20
N THR A 3 1.74 -7.78 1.42
CA THR A 3 1.43 -8.24 0.06
C THR A 3 2.23 -7.53 -1.03
N ALA A 4 3.16 -6.66 -0.66
CA ALA A 4 3.95 -5.81 -1.57
C ALA A 4 3.11 -5.02 -2.59
N HIS A 5 1.94 -4.51 -2.17
CA HIS A 5 1.11 -3.65 -3.02
C HIS A 5 1.82 -2.33 -3.32
N TRP A 6 2.67 -2.33 -4.34
CA TRP A 6 3.53 -1.20 -4.69
C TRP A 6 2.74 0.00 -5.23
N ASP A 7 1.62 -0.24 -5.91
CA ASP A 7 0.78 0.79 -6.54
C ASP A 7 -0.33 1.30 -5.61
N GLY A 8 -0.25 0.99 -4.34
CA GLY A 8 -1.15 1.49 -3.31
C GLY A 8 -0.72 2.85 -2.75
N TYR A 9 -1.50 3.36 -1.80
CA TYR A 9 -1.30 4.66 -1.18
C TYR A 9 0.10 4.88 -0.62
N SER A 10 0.64 3.92 0.11
CA SER A 10 1.95 4.06 0.76
C SER A 10 3.12 4.00 -0.22
N GLY A 11 2.93 3.39 -1.39
CA GLY A 11 3.94 3.23 -2.43
C GLY A 11 3.85 4.29 -3.52
N ASN A 12 2.92 4.12 -4.42
CA ASN A 12 2.75 5.00 -5.58
C ASN A 12 1.72 6.13 -5.37
N THR A 13 1.14 6.23 -4.18
CA THR A 13 0.06 7.19 -3.83
C THR A 13 -1.17 7.07 -4.74
N ASN A 14 -1.48 5.86 -5.16
CA ASN A 14 -2.53 5.50 -6.09
C ASN A 14 -3.41 4.39 -5.54
N ASN A 15 -4.40 3.96 -6.27
CA ASN A 15 -5.22 2.77 -6.01
C ASN A 15 -5.75 2.65 -4.58
N PHE A 16 -6.40 3.69 -4.09
CA PHE A 16 -7.06 3.69 -2.79
C PHE A 16 -8.29 4.58 -2.79
N TYR A 17 -9.20 4.29 -1.86
CA TYR A 17 -10.32 5.15 -1.51
C TYR A 17 -10.26 5.47 -0.03
N PHE A 18 -10.83 6.60 0.34
CA PHE A 18 -11.16 6.95 1.72
C PHE A 18 -12.65 6.82 1.93
N TYR A 19 -13.01 6.22 3.04
CA TYR A 19 -14.35 6.26 3.55
C TYR A 19 -14.31 6.91 4.94
N ASP A 20 -14.98 8.04 5.07
CA ASP A 20 -15.21 8.69 6.35
C ASP A 20 -16.48 8.10 6.93
N ASP A 21 -16.35 7.27 7.97
CA ASP A 21 -17.48 6.61 8.60
C ASP A 21 -18.15 7.57 9.59
N PRO A 22 -19.36 8.08 9.27
CA PRO A 22 -20.05 9.04 10.13
C PRO A 22 -20.50 8.44 11.46
N THR A 23 -20.55 7.11 11.57
CA THR A 23 -20.98 6.42 12.79
C THR A 23 -19.84 6.33 13.80
N SER A 24 -18.64 5.99 13.34
CA SER A 24 -17.47 5.82 14.21
C SER A 24 -16.54 7.02 14.24
N GLY A 25 -16.70 7.98 13.32
CA GLY A 25 -15.79 9.11 13.11
C GLY A 25 -14.39 8.67 12.66
N ARG A 26 -14.27 7.50 12.07
CA ARG A 26 -12.99 6.94 11.60
C ARG A 26 -12.89 7.01 10.09
N ILE A 27 -11.69 7.31 9.64
CA ILE A 27 -11.34 7.20 8.22
C ILE A 27 -10.83 5.80 7.93
N HIS A 28 -11.44 5.15 6.95
CA HIS A 28 -11.04 3.84 6.46
C HIS A 28 -10.34 3.98 5.12
N PHE A 29 -9.18 3.36 5.02
CA PHE A 29 -8.50 3.17 3.75
C PHE A 29 -9.00 1.89 3.10
N ILE A 30 -9.48 1.99 1.87
CA ILE A 30 -9.93 0.85 1.08
C ILE A 30 -8.93 0.67 -0.06
N ALA A 31 -8.24 -0.45 -0.07
CA ALA A 31 -7.32 -0.78 -1.14
C ALA A 31 -8.08 -1.09 -2.44
N HIS A 32 -7.51 -0.65 -3.57
CA HIS A 32 -8.02 -0.89 -4.91
C HIS A 32 -6.86 -1.30 -5.82
N GLY A 33 -7.13 -1.93 -6.98
CA GLY A 33 -6.09 -2.29 -7.95
C GLY A 33 -5.02 -3.21 -7.37
N THR A 34 -5.43 -4.31 -6.72
CA THR A 34 -4.52 -5.23 -6.02
C THR A 34 -3.87 -6.26 -6.96
N ASP A 35 -3.99 -6.09 -8.26
CA ASP A 35 -3.36 -6.90 -9.30
C ASP A 35 -1.82 -6.87 -9.27
N GLY A 36 -1.23 -5.78 -8.74
CA GLY A 36 0.21 -5.63 -8.55
C GLY A 36 0.71 -6.07 -7.17
N THR A 37 0.16 -7.15 -6.59
CA THR A 37 0.58 -7.71 -5.28
C THR A 37 1.30 -9.04 -5.44
N PHE A 38 1.90 -9.52 -4.36
CA PHE A 38 2.63 -10.79 -4.28
C PHE A 38 3.78 -10.93 -5.31
N ALA A 39 4.41 -9.83 -5.62
CA ALA A 39 5.58 -9.79 -6.48
C ALA A 39 6.74 -9.06 -5.77
N PRO A 40 7.99 -9.34 -6.17
CA PRO A 40 9.12 -8.57 -5.65
C PRO A 40 8.85 -7.07 -5.79
N PRO A 41 9.18 -6.25 -4.78
CA PRO A 41 8.88 -4.83 -4.83
C PRO A 41 9.55 -4.22 -6.06
N ARG A 42 8.75 -3.60 -6.92
CA ARG A 42 9.29 -2.82 -8.02
C ARG A 42 10.13 -1.69 -7.44
N ARG A 43 11.27 -1.41 -8.06
CA ARG A 43 12.10 -0.27 -7.68
C ARG A 43 11.32 1.01 -7.99
N LEU A 44 10.64 1.55 -6.98
CA LEU A 44 9.91 2.81 -7.11
C LEU A 44 10.85 4.01 -7.26
N PHE A 45 12.13 3.81 -6.90
CA PHE A 45 13.18 4.82 -6.98
C PHE A 45 14.41 4.17 -7.60
N GLU A 46 14.86 4.71 -8.74
CA GLU A 46 16.04 4.19 -9.41
C GLU A 46 17.28 4.27 -8.52
N GLY A 47 17.99 3.16 -8.45
CA GLY A 47 19.34 3.10 -7.86
C GLY A 47 19.42 2.91 -6.34
N MET A 48 18.31 2.97 -5.60
CA MET A 48 18.32 2.78 -4.15
C MET A 48 17.48 1.57 -3.71
N PRO A 49 18.01 0.70 -2.84
CA PRO A 49 17.21 -0.36 -2.25
C PRO A 49 16.19 0.23 -1.27
N ALA A 50 14.91 0.03 -1.54
CA ALA A 50 13.87 0.40 -0.59
C ALA A 50 13.73 -0.67 0.49
N PRO A 51 13.43 -0.28 1.75
CA PRO A 51 13.09 -1.22 2.79
C PRO A 51 11.88 -2.08 2.41
N ARG A 52 11.85 -3.31 2.90
CA ARG A 52 10.74 -4.24 2.69
C ARG A 52 9.63 -4.06 3.72
N SER A 53 10.01 -3.63 4.92
CA SER A 53 9.11 -3.47 6.05
C SER A 53 8.32 -2.17 6.06
N ILE A 54 8.66 -1.22 5.20
CA ILE A 54 7.98 0.09 5.14
C ILE A 54 7.90 0.61 3.71
N ASN A 55 6.81 1.29 3.46
CA ASN A 55 6.62 2.11 2.27
C ASN A 55 5.86 3.37 2.70
N ALA A 56 6.54 4.50 2.68
CA ALA A 56 6.04 5.77 3.21
C ALA A 56 6.20 6.92 2.20
N ALA A 57 5.89 6.63 0.93
CA ALA A 57 5.90 7.63 -0.13
C ALA A 57 4.71 8.59 -0.04
N GLY A 58 3.57 8.13 0.49
CA GLY A 58 2.40 8.98 0.74
C GLY A 58 2.57 9.86 1.98
N LEU A 59 2.01 11.07 1.94
CA LEU A 59 2.18 12.08 3.01
C LEU A 59 1.72 11.59 4.39
N LEU A 60 0.54 11.00 4.49
CA LEU A 60 0.02 10.50 5.77
C LEU A 60 0.83 9.29 6.27
N ALA A 61 1.18 8.35 5.38
CA ALA A 61 2.01 7.22 5.72
C ALA A 61 3.36 7.70 6.30
N ARG A 62 3.98 8.69 5.64
CA ARG A 62 5.24 9.28 6.12
C ARG A 62 5.09 9.94 7.47
N ARG A 63 4.10 10.79 7.65
CA ARG A 63 3.90 11.50 8.93
C ARG A 63 3.64 10.55 10.09
N LEU A 64 2.84 9.50 9.86
CA LEU A 64 2.58 8.48 10.86
C LEU A 64 3.84 7.67 11.18
N TYR A 65 4.62 7.32 10.17
CA TYR A 65 5.85 6.55 10.37
C TYR A 65 6.96 7.36 11.04
N LEU A 66 7.05 8.66 10.79
CA LEU A 66 8.02 9.55 11.45
C LEU A 66 7.61 9.93 12.87
N HIS A 67 6.36 9.69 13.26
CA HIS A 67 5.91 9.91 14.63
C HIS A 67 6.29 8.70 15.50
N PRO A 68 7.02 8.86 16.62
CA PRO A 68 7.54 7.74 17.40
C PRO A 68 6.46 6.72 17.81
N GLU A 69 5.32 7.18 18.31
CA GLU A 69 4.20 6.31 18.66
C GLU A 69 3.57 5.66 17.43
N GLY A 70 3.46 6.40 16.32
CA GLY A 70 2.94 5.88 15.05
C GLY A 70 3.84 4.78 14.49
N GLN A 71 5.15 4.96 14.55
CA GLN A 71 6.14 3.98 14.14
C GLN A 71 6.07 2.72 15.00
N ALA A 72 6.04 2.86 16.33
CA ALA A 72 5.93 1.71 17.23
C ALA A 72 4.67 0.89 16.95
N ARG A 73 3.51 1.54 16.90
CA ARG A 73 2.23 0.90 16.56
C ARG A 73 2.24 0.21 15.18
N TYR A 74 2.89 0.84 14.21
CA TYR A 74 3.03 0.27 12.88
C TYR A 74 3.82 -1.04 12.91
N LEU A 75 4.98 -1.05 13.57
CA LEU A 75 5.82 -2.23 13.67
C LEU A 75 5.14 -3.37 14.44
N ASP A 76 4.52 -3.06 15.58
CA ASP A 76 3.74 -4.04 16.34
C ASP A 76 2.64 -4.67 15.48
N ARG A 77 1.91 -3.83 14.73
CA ARG A 77 0.85 -4.31 13.86
C ARG A 77 1.37 -5.12 12.67
N LEU A 78 2.50 -4.72 12.10
CA LEU A 78 3.15 -5.45 11.01
C LEU A 78 3.53 -6.87 11.45
N ILE A 79 4.17 -7.01 12.60
CA ILE A 79 4.54 -8.32 13.16
C ILE A 79 3.30 -9.13 13.50
N GLN A 80 2.31 -8.53 14.15
CA GLN A 80 1.06 -9.21 14.46
C GLN A 80 0.38 -9.77 13.19
N LEU A 81 0.34 -9.00 12.10
CA LEU A 81 -0.24 -9.45 10.84
C LEU A 81 0.55 -10.60 10.20
N LEU A 82 1.88 -10.55 10.30
CA LEU A 82 2.72 -11.65 9.86
C LEU A 82 2.50 -12.93 10.68
N ASP A 83 2.28 -12.79 11.99
CA ASP A 83 2.04 -13.93 12.88
C ASP A 83 0.67 -14.58 12.68
N THR A 84 -0.33 -13.75 12.36
CA THR A 84 -1.73 -14.22 12.34
C THR A 84 -2.26 -14.51 10.94
N HIS A 85 -1.66 -13.94 9.89
CA HIS A 85 -2.22 -14.03 8.53
C HIS A 85 -1.23 -14.46 7.46
N TRP A 86 0.09 -14.39 7.73
CA TRP A 86 1.09 -14.81 6.76
C TRP A 86 1.48 -16.26 7.01
N ASP A 87 0.66 -17.17 6.50
CA ASP A 87 0.92 -18.61 6.51
C ASP A 87 1.22 -19.08 5.08
N PRO A 88 2.49 -19.34 4.73
CA PRO A 88 2.87 -19.77 3.39
C PRO A 88 2.14 -21.04 2.94
N THR A 89 1.92 -21.98 3.86
CA THR A 89 1.20 -23.23 3.54
C THR A 89 -0.24 -22.95 3.14
N ALA A 90 -0.95 -22.15 3.94
CA ALA A 90 -2.32 -21.79 3.65
C ALA A 90 -2.45 -20.92 2.38
N LEU A 91 -1.50 -20.00 2.16
CA LEU A 91 -1.49 -19.15 0.95
C LEU A 91 -1.22 -19.99 -0.31
N ASN A 92 -0.26 -20.91 -0.28
CA ASN A 92 0.03 -21.81 -1.39
C ASN A 92 -1.15 -22.75 -1.69
N ALA A 93 -1.82 -23.27 -0.66
CA ALA A 93 -3.03 -24.08 -0.86
C ALA A 93 -4.16 -23.29 -1.56
N ARG A 94 -4.28 -21.99 -1.29
CA ARG A 94 -5.22 -21.12 -2.03
C ARG A 94 -4.83 -20.95 -3.49
N ILE A 95 -3.53 -20.79 -3.77
CA ILE A 95 -3.03 -20.74 -5.15
C ILE A 95 -3.38 -22.03 -5.88
N ASP A 96 -3.17 -23.19 -5.27
CA ASP A 96 -3.51 -24.49 -5.86
C ASP A 96 -5.00 -24.59 -6.21
N ALA A 97 -5.85 -24.18 -5.28
CA ALA A 97 -7.29 -24.18 -5.51
C ALA A 97 -7.70 -23.24 -6.66
N MET A 98 -7.12 -22.04 -6.72
CA MET A 98 -7.38 -21.06 -7.79
C MET A 98 -6.83 -21.57 -9.13
N THR A 99 -5.63 -22.12 -9.16
CA THR A 99 -5.00 -22.67 -10.38
C THR A 99 -5.84 -23.79 -10.96
N THR A 100 -6.44 -24.63 -10.12
CA THR A 100 -7.35 -25.70 -10.58
C THR A 100 -8.56 -25.12 -11.32
N VAL A 101 -9.09 -23.98 -10.86
CA VAL A 101 -10.24 -23.32 -11.53
C VAL A 101 -9.85 -22.70 -12.87
N PHE A 102 -8.62 -22.19 -12.97
CA PHE A 102 -8.14 -21.50 -14.18
C PHE A 102 -7.45 -22.41 -15.20
N ALA A 103 -7.13 -23.65 -14.85
CA ALA A 103 -6.30 -24.55 -15.67
C ALA A 103 -6.80 -24.68 -17.12
N ASP A 104 -8.10 -24.81 -17.32
CA ASP A 104 -8.71 -24.97 -18.66
C ASP A 104 -8.87 -23.62 -19.39
N ALA A 105 -8.80 -22.49 -18.67
CA ALA A 105 -8.93 -21.17 -19.27
C ALA A 105 -7.60 -20.60 -19.77
N VAL A 106 -6.47 -21.13 -19.32
CA VAL A 106 -5.14 -20.69 -19.74
C VAL A 106 -4.84 -21.18 -21.15
N LEU A 107 -4.70 -20.24 -22.08
CA LEU A 107 -4.39 -20.56 -23.46
C LEU A 107 -3.04 -21.29 -23.59
N PRO A 108 -2.89 -22.28 -24.47
CA PRO A 108 -1.65 -23.04 -24.59
C PRO A 108 -0.38 -22.19 -24.77
N ARG A 109 -0.50 -21.08 -25.54
CA ARG A 109 0.61 -20.14 -25.75
C ARG A 109 1.04 -19.35 -24.52
N MET A 110 0.18 -19.23 -23.50
CA MET A 110 0.43 -18.48 -22.26
C MET A 110 0.80 -19.40 -21.09
N ARG A 111 0.79 -20.71 -21.30
CA ARG A 111 0.94 -21.66 -20.19
C ARG A 111 2.31 -21.56 -19.53
N ALA A 112 3.36 -21.41 -20.31
CA ALA A 112 4.72 -21.27 -19.76
C ALA A 112 4.88 -20.00 -18.90
N GLU A 113 4.40 -18.85 -19.39
CA GLU A 113 4.40 -17.59 -18.66
C GLU A 113 3.54 -17.64 -17.39
N PHE A 114 2.40 -18.31 -17.47
CA PHE A 114 1.53 -18.53 -16.30
C PHE A 114 2.22 -19.38 -15.21
N GLU A 115 2.87 -20.47 -15.57
CA GLU A 115 3.58 -21.32 -14.63
C GLU A 115 4.79 -20.61 -14.02
N GLU A 116 5.53 -19.83 -14.82
CA GLU A 116 6.63 -18.99 -14.33
C GLU A 116 6.13 -17.97 -13.31
N GLY A 117 5.06 -17.23 -13.61
CA GLY A 117 4.45 -16.27 -12.69
C GLY A 117 3.93 -16.92 -11.39
N LEU A 118 3.36 -18.12 -11.46
CA LEU A 118 3.00 -18.88 -10.27
C LEU A 118 4.22 -19.24 -9.42
N GLY A 119 5.33 -19.63 -10.06
CA GLY A 119 6.58 -19.90 -9.38
C GLY A 119 7.12 -18.68 -8.63
N GLU A 120 7.09 -17.51 -9.26
CA GLU A 120 7.51 -16.24 -8.65
C GLU A 120 6.64 -15.87 -7.44
N ILE A 121 5.31 -16.01 -7.55
CA ILE A 121 4.40 -15.72 -6.44
C ILE A 121 4.66 -16.67 -5.25
N ARG A 122 4.90 -17.96 -5.51
CA ARG A 122 5.20 -18.94 -4.46
C ARG A 122 6.53 -18.62 -3.77
N ALA A 123 7.58 -18.32 -4.53
CA ALA A 123 8.86 -17.91 -3.98
C ALA A 123 8.72 -16.66 -3.11
N PHE A 124 7.95 -15.68 -3.58
CA PHE A 124 7.65 -14.48 -2.78
C PHE A 124 6.94 -14.83 -1.47
N ILE A 125 5.94 -15.69 -1.49
CA ILE A 125 5.19 -16.09 -0.28
C ILE A 125 6.11 -16.77 0.74
N GLU A 126 7.00 -17.64 0.30
CA GLU A 126 7.92 -18.36 1.17
C GLU A 126 8.95 -17.45 1.84
N GLU A 127 9.46 -16.46 1.11
CA GLU A 127 10.60 -15.66 1.56
C GLU A 127 10.20 -14.35 2.23
N HIS A 128 9.15 -13.68 1.74
CA HIS A 128 8.90 -12.27 2.05
C HIS A 128 8.63 -11.99 3.52
N GLY A 129 7.87 -12.84 4.19
CA GLY A 129 7.59 -12.70 5.62
C GLY A 129 8.87 -12.80 6.48
N GLY A 130 9.76 -13.72 6.13
CA GLY A 130 11.06 -13.87 6.78
C GLY A 130 11.98 -12.68 6.57
N LEU A 131 12.00 -12.13 5.36
CA LEU A 131 12.80 -10.96 5.02
C LEU A 131 12.33 -9.70 5.77
N ILE A 132 11.01 -9.49 5.92
CA ILE A 132 10.47 -8.40 6.73
C ILE A 132 10.90 -8.55 8.19
N ARG A 133 10.76 -9.76 8.77
CA ARG A 133 11.16 -10.01 10.16
C ARG A 133 12.64 -9.76 10.40
N ALA A 134 13.49 -10.24 9.48
CA ALA A 134 14.92 -10.01 9.54
C ALA A 134 15.25 -8.52 9.52
N GLU A 135 14.60 -7.74 8.65
CA GLU A 135 14.82 -6.29 8.56
C GLU A 135 14.43 -5.57 9.86
N VAL A 136 13.24 -5.84 10.39
CA VAL A 136 12.77 -5.16 11.62
C VAL A 136 13.45 -5.63 12.90
N SER A 137 14.17 -6.75 12.88
CA SER A 137 14.94 -7.22 14.03
C SER A 137 16.06 -6.28 14.44
N PHE A 138 16.51 -5.42 13.54
CA PHE A 138 17.49 -4.37 13.79
C PHE A 138 16.87 -3.02 14.20
N GLY A 139 15.55 -2.99 14.36
CA GLY A 139 14.75 -1.78 14.62
C GLY A 139 13.99 -1.29 13.40
N PRO A 140 13.33 -0.13 13.51
CA PRO A 140 12.57 0.44 12.40
C PRO A 140 13.50 0.82 11.24
N ALA A 141 13.15 0.42 10.03
CA ALA A 141 13.88 0.79 8.84
C ALA A 141 13.76 2.31 8.59
N GLU A 142 14.83 2.92 8.15
CA GLU A 142 14.81 4.33 7.74
C GLU A 142 14.12 4.49 6.39
N TRP A 143 13.24 5.48 6.29
CA TRP A 143 12.62 5.87 5.05
C TRP A 143 13.15 7.24 4.60
N SER A 144 14.17 7.24 3.76
CA SER A 144 14.85 8.44 3.25
C SER A 144 14.35 8.90 1.86
N PHE A 145 13.43 8.16 1.24
CA PHE A 145 12.94 8.49 -0.08
C PHE A 145 12.03 9.73 -0.07
N PRO A 146 11.97 10.49 -1.18
CA PRO A 146 11.10 11.66 -1.28
C PRO A 146 9.62 11.27 -1.20
N LEU A 147 8.77 12.25 -0.90
CA LEU A 147 7.33 12.09 -1.08
C LEU A 147 7.03 11.85 -2.55
N ARG A 148 6.17 10.89 -2.82
CA ARG A 148 5.65 10.66 -4.16
C ARG A 148 4.36 11.43 -4.34
N GLY A 149 4.20 12.03 -5.48
CA GLY A 149 3.16 13.01 -5.77
C GLY A 149 3.78 14.39 -5.76
N ASN A 150 4.37 14.75 -6.89
CA ASN A 150 4.88 16.10 -7.17
C ASN A 150 3.75 17.07 -7.42
N LEU A 151 2.76 17.04 -6.59
CA LEU A 151 1.85 18.15 -6.54
C LEU A 151 2.61 19.26 -5.82
N CYS A 152 3.26 20.12 -6.58
CA CYS A 152 3.48 21.47 -6.13
C CYS A 152 2.10 22.10 -5.95
N ILE A 153 1.43 21.74 -4.85
CA ILE A 153 0.19 22.39 -4.46
C ILE A 153 0.61 23.74 -3.92
N ALA A 154 0.63 24.73 -4.80
CA ALA A 154 0.75 26.11 -4.38
C ALA A 154 -0.61 26.55 -3.87
N GLN A 155 -0.68 26.96 -2.61
CA GLN A 155 -1.89 27.57 -2.07
C GLN A 155 -2.22 28.81 -2.93
N ARG A 156 -3.31 28.76 -3.67
CA ARG A 156 -3.77 29.84 -4.56
C ARG A 156 -4.79 30.76 -3.89
N GLY A 157 -5.31 30.35 -2.74
CA GLY A 157 -6.30 31.10 -1.97
C GLY A 157 -6.95 30.24 -0.90
N SER A 158 -7.78 30.87 -0.11
CA SER A 158 -8.66 30.20 0.84
C SER A 158 -10.11 30.55 0.49
N VAL A 159 -11.00 29.58 0.57
CA VAL A 159 -12.44 29.80 0.46
C VAL A 159 -13.03 29.62 1.84
N GLN A 160 -13.69 30.68 2.32
CA GLN A 160 -14.49 30.61 3.54
C GLN A 160 -15.96 30.46 3.15
N GLY A 161 -16.62 29.50 3.74
CA GLY A 161 -18.01 29.25 3.45
C GLY A 161 -18.58 28.08 4.22
N THR A 162 -19.80 27.76 3.94
CA THR A 162 -20.49 26.60 4.49
C THR A 162 -20.72 25.62 3.36
N PHE A 163 -20.16 24.42 3.49
CA PHE A 163 -20.31 23.37 2.48
C PHE A 163 -21.52 22.50 2.84
N ARG A 164 -22.44 22.37 1.90
CA ARG A 164 -23.51 21.36 1.98
C ARG A 164 -23.09 20.15 1.18
N THR A 165 -23.06 19.02 1.83
CA THR A 165 -22.95 17.71 1.17
C THR A 165 -24.26 16.96 1.36
N THR A 166 -24.42 15.83 0.71
CA THR A 166 -25.56 14.93 0.94
C THR A 166 -25.60 14.40 2.37
N TRP A 167 -24.52 14.58 3.13
CA TRP A 167 -24.34 14.04 4.48
C TRP A 167 -24.32 15.11 5.59
N GLY A 168 -24.50 16.36 5.24
CA GLY A 168 -24.57 17.43 6.23
C GLY A 168 -23.99 18.76 5.78
N THR A 169 -23.94 19.68 6.73
CA THR A 169 -23.40 21.02 6.55
C THR A 169 -22.10 21.14 7.34
N HIS A 170 -21.03 21.50 6.69
CA HIS A 170 -19.70 21.58 7.29
C HIS A 170 -19.23 23.04 7.33
N PRO A 171 -18.88 23.58 8.51
CA PRO A 171 -18.32 24.91 8.62
C PRO A 171 -16.89 24.98 8.06
N ALA A 172 -16.53 26.11 7.45
CA ALA A 172 -15.15 26.41 7.08
C ALA A 172 -14.32 26.86 8.32
N PRO A 173 -12.99 26.82 8.23
CA PRO A 173 -12.22 26.96 6.99
C PRO A 173 -11.80 25.62 6.39
N ASN A 174 -12.18 25.39 5.16
CA ASN A 174 -11.56 24.36 4.35
C ASN A 174 -10.61 25.04 3.39
N VAL A 175 -9.35 24.68 3.45
CA VAL A 175 -8.34 25.15 2.50
C VAL A 175 -8.45 24.23 1.28
N PHE A 176 -8.89 24.78 0.17
CA PHE A 176 -8.83 24.11 -1.13
C PHE A 176 -7.53 24.51 -1.81
N GLU A 177 -6.70 23.54 -2.01
CA GLU A 177 -5.50 23.69 -2.81
C GLU A 177 -5.85 23.30 -4.25
N THR A 178 -5.90 24.28 -5.13
CA THR A 178 -6.09 24.02 -6.57
C THR A 178 -4.73 23.80 -7.21
N GLY A 179 -4.45 22.55 -7.57
CA GLY A 179 -3.29 22.23 -8.39
C GLY A 179 -3.48 22.81 -9.79
N THR A 180 -2.59 23.69 -10.23
CA THR A 180 -2.45 23.99 -11.65
C THR A 180 -1.62 22.88 -12.27
N GLY A 181 -2.26 21.97 -12.97
CA GLY A 181 -1.56 21.09 -13.89
C GLY A 181 -0.83 21.95 -14.92
N GLY A 182 0.48 22.01 -14.84
CA GLY A 182 1.30 22.46 -15.94
C GLY A 182 1.24 21.42 -17.04
N GLY A 183 0.88 21.84 -18.23
CA GLY A 183 0.95 21.04 -19.44
C GLY A 183 2.39 20.76 -19.89
#